data_2bcf8d7aac1d7143dc0974eaad573885
#
_entry.id   2bcf8d7aac1d7143dc0974eaad573885
#
_cell.length_a   1.000
_cell.length_b   1.000
_cell.length_c   1.000
_cell.angle_alpha   90.00
_cell.angle_beta   90.00
_cell.angle_gamma   90.00
#
_symmetry.space_group_name_H-M   'P 1'
#
loop_
_entity.id
_entity.type
_entity.pdbx_description
1 polymer ?
#
loop_
_entity_poly.entity_id
_entity_poly.type
_entity_poly.pdbx_seq_one_letter_code
_entity_poly.pdbx_strand_id
1 'polypeptide(L)'
;MTDLRTDGGRGPASTGPSVRRPADGTRGGRPSGPLGRFHHRRWGDAWLIGLLGFLLALPLAGAPSVWYDEAATVISATRGWDDLLRELGTVDAVHGLYYAGMKVWFGLVGYSPTSLRFPSAVFIGLAAAGVVLLTRTVSTRATGIVAGIVFVVIPRSAWMGTEGRSFALGTLIAVALTIVLVLAARRAGSRWQVQARWWALYGLLAWLGASTFVYLALLVGAHGVVILWAIASARAGRRTRRPVVVSLLGWALASIAAGLLSLPLVRVVTEQSGQVGWIKPIGRDTPSQVLSTQLFYQNDVFAIIAWALALVGLALLVRRGIRLVRARRASRLEPEGALAEFESAYLHAGWSPTLLQLAVVWFVVPTLLLIGASTLMSPLYSPRYMAYTAPAFAMLMAVGILALKWKPLVAAVTAVLVALSVMQLVHDRTTTVKADSDWAAIARIVSEERAQEAPGTSEAVIFGPVRRHPKATSRIVAYSYPDAFRGMDDILLRTPPGDTDGLWEETYPLADRVDEVDGADVVWLVTSDKQDIRDDVAEALTPRGFAKTDDWHVMNANVERYERVAEG
;
A
#
# COMPACT_ATOMS: atom_id res chain seq x y z
N MET A 1 30.96 39.53 -94.04
CA MET A 1 30.77 38.46 -95.06
C MET A 1 29.69 37.56 -94.54
N THR A 2 28.59 37.74 -95.15
CA THR A 2 27.65 36.78 -95.73
C THR A 2 27.02 35.83 -94.68
N ASP A 3 25.82 36.09 -94.36
CA ASP A 3 24.53 35.79 -95.09
C ASP A 3 24.01 34.36 -94.83
N LEU A 4 22.79 34.23 -94.51
CA LEU A 4 21.51 33.78 -94.98
C LEU A 4 20.80 32.85 -93.94
N ARG A 5 19.66 33.27 -93.47
CA ARG A 5 18.25 32.85 -93.77
C ARG A 5 18.04 31.32 -93.82
N THR A 6 17.06 30.82 -93.11
CA THR A 6 15.58 30.76 -93.36
C THR A 6 14.90 29.93 -92.25
N ASP A 7 13.89 30.45 -91.69
CA ASP A 7 12.44 30.12 -91.87
C ASP A 7 11.92 28.77 -91.36
N GLY A 8 10.94 28.83 -90.46
CA GLY A 8 9.71 28.09 -90.58
C GLY A 8 9.42 26.99 -89.57
N GLY A 9 8.46 27.21 -88.72
CA GLY A 9 7.78 26.08 -88.14
C GLY A 9 6.98 26.42 -86.84
N ARG A 10 5.75 26.81 -86.99
CA ARG A 10 4.78 26.92 -85.87
C ARG A 10 4.37 25.53 -85.37
N GLY A 11 4.31 25.33 -84.08
CA GLY A 11 3.64 24.23 -83.41
C GLY A 11 3.15 24.66 -82.00
N PRO A 12 2.07 24.09 -81.48
CA PRO A 12 1.13 24.80 -80.61
C PRO A 12 1.52 24.77 -79.12
N ALA A 13 0.94 25.75 -78.44
CA ALA A 13 1.05 26.00 -77.00
C ALA A 13 0.58 24.84 -76.10
N SER A 14 1.38 24.44 -75.12
CA SER A 14 0.98 23.62 -73.96
C SER A 14 0.87 24.50 -72.70
N THR A 15 -0.37 24.62 -72.23
CA THR A 15 -0.70 25.28 -70.95
C THR A 15 -0.26 24.42 -69.79
N GLY A 16 0.76 24.84 -69.04
CA GLY A 16 1.15 24.29 -67.74
C GLY A 16 0.50 25.07 -66.59
N PRO A 17 0.05 24.41 -65.53
CA PRO A 17 -0.65 25.09 -64.45
C PRO A 17 0.28 25.89 -63.56
N SER A 18 -0.12 27.12 -63.27
CA SER A 18 0.53 28.08 -62.39
C SER A 18 0.57 27.57 -60.93
N VAL A 19 1.74 27.42 -60.37
CA VAL A 19 1.97 27.21 -58.92
C VAL A 19 1.71 28.53 -58.19
N ARG A 20 0.59 28.63 -57.49
CA ARG A 20 0.33 29.68 -56.50
C ARG A 20 1.10 29.34 -55.23
N ARG A 21 2.01 30.23 -54.79
CA ARG A 21 2.56 30.27 -53.44
C ARG A 21 1.45 30.63 -52.45
N PRO A 22 1.25 29.90 -51.33
CA PRO A 22 0.37 30.36 -50.27
C PRO A 22 1.11 31.37 -49.40
N ALA A 23 0.38 32.43 -49.05
CA ALA A 23 0.79 33.51 -48.16
C ALA A 23 1.02 33.01 -46.74
N ASP A 24 2.02 33.54 -46.07
CA ASP A 24 2.26 33.47 -44.64
C ASP A 24 1.03 33.92 -43.83
N GLY A 25 0.52 33.05 -43.00
CA GLY A 25 -0.57 33.29 -42.07
C GLY A 25 -0.29 32.50 -40.78
N THR A 26 0.54 33.05 -39.92
CA THR A 26 0.74 32.64 -38.54
C THR A 26 -0.58 32.63 -37.77
N ARG A 27 -1.08 31.47 -37.39
CA ARG A 27 -1.87 31.26 -36.16
C ARG A 27 -1.66 29.82 -35.70
N GLY A 28 -1.05 29.65 -34.53
CA GLY A 28 -0.82 28.38 -33.86
C GLY A 28 -2.12 27.64 -33.54
N GLY A 29 -2.51 26.72 -34.44
CA GLY A 29 -3.52 25.71 -34.18
C GLY A 29 -2.84 24.46 -33.62
N ARG A 30 -3.07 24.14 -32.36
CA ARG A 30 -2.72 22.83 -31.80
C ARG A 30 -3.31 21.72 -32.70
N PRO A 31 -2.53 20.68 -33.03
CA PRO A 31 -3.06 19.60 -33.87
C PRO A 31 -4.11 18.83 -33.06
N SER A 32 -5.39 19.07 -33.38
CA SER A 32 -6.53 18.27 -32.96
C SER A 32 -6.66 17.02 -33.83
N GLY A 33 -5.59 16.22 -33.88
CA GLY A 33 -5.62 14.93 -34.58
C GLY A 33 -6.22 13.83 -33.69
N PRO A 34 -6.71 12.70 -34.27
CA PRO A 34 -7.26 11.58 -33.50
C PRO A 34 -6.32 11.02 -32.41
N LEU A 35 -5.01 11.24 -32.52
CA LEU A 35 -4.01 10.88 -31.51
C LEU A 35 -4.16 11.66 -30.18
N GLY A 36 -4.61 12.93 -30.21
CA GLY A 36 -4.85 13.72 -28.99
C GLY A 36 -6.04 13.18 -28.17
N ARG A 37 -7.13 12.78 -28.85
CA ARG A 37 -8.30 12.18 -28.18
C ARG A 37 -8.02 10.80 -27.58
N PHE A 38 -7.10 10.02 -28.14
CA PHE A 38 -6.65 8.75 -27.59
C PHE A 38 -5.79 8.93 -26.32
N HIS A 39 -5.03 10.01 -26.22
CA HIS A 39 -4.19 10.28 -25.05
C HIS A 39 -5.04 10.70 -23.83
N HIS A 40 -6.00 11.59 -23.99
CA HIS A 40 -6.91 12.01 -22.90
C HIS A 40 -7.75 10.84 -22.33
N ARG A 41 -8.25 9.94 -23.17
CA ARG A 41 -8.98 8.74 -22.71
C ARG A 41 -8.12 7.76 -21.91
N ARG A 42 -6.80 7.78 -22.08
CA ARG A 42 -5.91 6.85 -21.36
C ARG A 42 -5.81 7.19 -19.88
N TRP A 43 -5.70 8.43 -19.54
CA TRP A 43 -5.60 8.90 -18.17
C TRP A 43 -6.96 8.96 -17.49
N GLY A 44 -8.03 9.24 -18.22
CA GLY A 44 -9.38 9.35 -17.68
C GLY A 44 -9.85 8.08 -16.94
N ASP A 45 -9.64 6.89 -17.53
CA ASP A 45 -10.02 5.63 -16.88
C ASP A 45 -9.22 5.42 -15.58
N ALA A 46 -7.92 5.69 -15.61
CA ALA A 46 -7.06 5.51 -14.45
C ALA A 46 -7.44 6.47 -13.31
N TRP A 47 -7.66 7.75 -13.64
CA TRP A 47 -8.09 8.73 -12.64
C TRP A 47 -9.47 8.42 -12.06
N LEU A 48 -10.41 7.96 -12.89
CA LEU A 48 -11.75 7.59 -12.42
C LEU A 48 -11.69 6.42 -11.43
N ILE A 49 -10.92 5.37 -11.74
CA ILE A 49 -10.77 4.21 -10.87
C ILE A 49 -9.94 4.57 -9.62
N GLY A 50 -8.93 5.42 -9.77
CA GLY A 50 -8.17 5.95 -8.63
C GLY A 50 -9.05 6.76 -7.68
N LEU A 51 -9.89 7.64 -8.22
CA LEU A 51 -10.86 8.41 -7.42
C LEU A 51 -11.87 7.49 -6.73
N LEU A 52 -12.36 6.45 -7.43
CA LEU A 52 -13.24 5.45 -6.82
C LEU A 52 -12.55 4.77 -5.64
N GLY A 53 -11.30 4.34 -5.78
CA GLY A 53 -10.53 3.73 -4.69
C GLY A 53 -10.37 4.65 -3.48
N PHE A 54 -10.05 5.93 -3.72
CA PHE A 54 -9.97 6.95 -2.69
C PHE A 54 -11.33 7.17 -1.99
N LEU A 55 -12.41 7.35 -2.77
CA LEU A 55 -13.75 7.60 -2.25
C LEU A 55 -14.35 6.39 -1.49
N LEU A 56 -13.91 5.17 -1.77
CA LEU A 56 -14.30 3.98 -1.00
C LEU A 56 -13.49 3.84 0.30
N ALA A 57 -12.25 4.29 0.32
CA ALA A 57 -11.38 4.20 1.49
C ALA A 57 -11.61 5.30 2.52
N LEU A 58 -11.89 6.54 2.09
CA LEU A 58 -11.93 7.71 2.96
C LEU A 58 -13.16 7.80 3.89
N PRO A 59 -14.42 7.55 3.44
CA PRO A 59 -15.59 7.76 4.29
C PRO A 59 -15.49 6.94 5.57
N LEU A 60 -15.78 7.58 6.70
CA LEU A 60 -15.72 6.98 8.03
C LEU A 60 -14.35 6.33 8.36
N ALA A 61 -13.26 6.77 7.73
CA ALA A 61 -11.93 6.24 8.02
C ALA A 61 -11.52 6.46 9.50
N GLY A 62 -12.05 7.48 10.15
CA GLY A 62 -11.83 7.74 11.59
C GLY A 62 -12.72 6.93 12.54
N ALA A 63 -13.76 6.24 12.05
CA ALA A 63 -14.72 5.55 12.92
C ALA A 63 -14.15 4.32 13.65
N PRO A 64 -13.33 3.44 13.05
CA PRO A 64 -12.69 2.36 13.78
C PRO A 64 -11.76 2.92 14.86
N SER A 65 -11.76 2.29 16.03
CA SER A 65 -10.84 2.63 17.11
C SER A 65 -9.38 2.55 16.62
N VAL A 66 -8.52 3.43 17.11
CA VAL A 66 -7.07 3.30 16.95
C VAL A 66 -6.62 2.05 17.70
N TRP A 67 -5.63 1.34 17.18
CA TRP A 67 -5.11 0.12 17.77
C TRP A 67 -3.58 0.16 17.86
N TYR A 68 -2.95 -0.85 18.47
CA TYR A 68 -1.53 -0.84 18.82
C TYR A 68 -0.58 -0.41 17.70
N ASP A 69 -0.72 -0.98 16.50
CA ASP A 69 0.17 -0.65 15.39
C ASP A 69 -0.03 0.80 14.92
N GLU A 70 -1.26 1.32 14.96
CA GLU A 70 -1.54 2.72 14.62
C GLU A 70 -1.10 3.68 15.71
N ALA A 71 -1.25 3.31 16.99
CA ALA A 71 -0.74 4.11 18.11
C ALA A 71 0.78 4.25 18.06
N ALA A 72 1.51 3.20 17.66
CA ALA A 72 2.93 3.30 17.41
C ALA A 72 3.25 4.37 16.36
N THR A 73 2.46 4.46 15.27
CA THR A 73 2.61 5.54 14.27
C THR A 73 2.35 6.92 14.88
N VAL A 74 1.31 7.05 15.73
CA VAL A 74 0.95 8.32 16.37
C VAL A 74 2.06 8.76 17.31
N ILE A 75 2.45 7.89 18.25
CA ILE A 75 3.47 8.16 19.25
C ILE A 75 4.80 8.56 18.58
N SER A 76 5.25 7.79 17.59
CA SER A 76 6.51 8.09 16.87
C SER A 76 6.42 9.37 16.04
N ALA A 77 5.32 9.59 15.32
CA ALA A 77 5.17 10.75 14.43
C ALA A 77 4.90 12.08 15.16
N THR A 78 4.45 12.06 16.42
CA THR A 78 4.22 13.27 17.23
C THR A 78 5.43 13.73 18.03
N ARG A 79 6.49 12.89 18.17
CA ARG A 79 7.76 13.24 18.84
C ARG A 79 8.51 14.37 18.15
N GLY A 80 9.53 14.93 18.81
CA GLY A 80 10.59 15.75 18.20
C GLY A 80 11.36 14.98 17.11
N TRP A 81 12.12 15.67 16.24
CA TRP A 81 12.93 14.96 15.23
C TRP A 81 14.08 14.16 15.86
N ASP A 82 14.74 14.73 16.86
CA ASP A 82 15.86 14.08 17.55
C ASP A 82 15.37 12.88 18.35
N ASP A 83 14.18 12.99 18.96
CA ASP A 83 13.54 11.93 19.73
C ASP A 83 13.09 10.77 18.83
N LEU A 84 12.54 11.08 17.65
CA LEU A 84 12.20 10.07 16.65
C LEU A 84 13.46 9.32 16.17
N LEU A 85 14.56 10.02 15.90
CA LEU A 85 15.81 9.37 15.47
C LEU A 85 16.40 8.50 16.58
N ARG A 86 16.29 8.91 17.84
CA ARG A 86 16.72 8.15 19.01
C ARG A 86 15.89 6.88 19.18
N GLU A 87 14.55 6.98 19.11
CA GLU A 87 13.63 5.83 19.10
C GLU A 87 14.00 4.82 18.00
N LEU A 88 14.19 5.30 16.76
CA LEU A 88 14.51 4.43 15.63
C LEU A 88 15.86 3.71 15.77
N GLY A 89 16.75 4.20 16.62
CA GLY A 89 17.99 3.51 16.99
C GLY A 89 17.75 2.26 17.85
N THR A 90 16.64 2.19 18.55
CA THR A 90 16.32 1.11 19.53
C THR A 90 15.13 0.25 19.11
N VAL A 91 14.13 0.83 18.46
CA VAL A 91 12.87 0.16 18.12
C VAL A 91 12.29 0.70 16.79
N ASP A 92 11.53 -0.11 16.08
CA ASP A 92 10.71 0.24 14.90
C ASP A 92 11.46 0.91 13.73
N ALA A 93 12.78 0.76 13.61
CA ALA A 93 13.57 1.29 12.50
C ALA A 93 12.98 0.92 11.11
N VAL A 94 12.36 -0.25 11.00
CA VAL A 94 11.69 -0.73 9.78
C VAL A 94 10.56 0.18 9.30
N HIS A 95 9.99 0.99 10.19
CA HIS A 95 8.90 1.94 9.91
C HIS A 95 9.38 3.40 9.85
N GLY A 96 10.66 3.67 10.10
CA GLY A 96 11.19 5.03 10.30
C GLY A 96 10.88 6.00 9.17
N LEU A 97 11.03 5.59 7.91
CA LEU A 97 10.68 6.45 6.76
C LEU A 97 9.18 6.79 6.72
N TYR A 98 8.31 5.84 7.08
CA TYR A 98 6.88 6.08 7.17
C TYR A 98 6.55 7.03 8.33
N TYR A 99 7.13 6.84 9.51
CA TYR A 99 6.94 7.73 10.67
C TYR A 99 7.41 9.15 10.37
N ALA A 100 8.57 9.32 9.72
CA ALA A 100 9.05 10.63 9.27
C ALA A 100 8.07 11.32 8.31
N GLY A 101 7.49 10.57 7.36
CA GLY A 101 6.45 11.07 6.47
C GLY A 101 5.18 11.47 7.22
N MET A 102 4.73 10.66 8.18
CA MET A 102 3.55 10.96 9.01
C MET A 102 3.80 12.14 9.94
N LYS A 103 5.01 12.32 10.46
CA LYS A 103 5.39 13.49 11.25
C LYS A 103 5.25 14.80 10.46
N VAL A 104 5.74 14.81 9.22
CA VAL A 104 5.54 15.98 8.33
C VAL A 104 4.04 16.18 8.06
N TRP A 105 3.30 15.11 7.80
CA TRP A 105 1.86 15.18 7.56
C TRP A 105 1.09 15.74 8.75
N PHE A 106 1.32 15.23 9.96
CA PHE A 106 0.69 15.74 11.18
C PHE A 106 1.08 17.18 11.50
N GLY A 107 2.31 17.59 11.18
CA GLY A 107 2.74 18.97 11.28
C GLY A 107 1.99 19.94 10.36
N LEU A 108 1.47 19.46 9.22
CA LEU A 108 0.70 20.25 8.25
C LEU A 108 -0.79 20.31 8.57
N VAL A 109 -1.40 19.21 9.01
CA VAL A 109 -2.87 19.08 9.12
C VAL A 109 -3.37 18.78 10.53
N GLY A 110 -2.48 18.54 11.48
CA GLY A 110 -2.80 18.05 12.82
C GLY A 110 -3.07 16.55 12.85
N TYR A 111 -3.06 16.00 14.07
CA TYR A 111 -3.41 14.61 14.32
C TYR A 111 -4.92 14.46 14.59
N SER A 112 -5.50 13.44 14.01
CA SER A 112 -6.79 12.84 14.35
C SER A 112 -6.83 11.41 13.78
N PRO A 113 -7.72 10.51 14.23
CA PRO A 113 -7.88 9.18 13.61
C PRO A 113 -8.17 9.24 12.11
N THR A 114 -8.84 10.29 11.64
CA THR A 114 -9.09 10.51 10.20
C THR A 114 -7.81 10.96 9.48
N SER A 115 -7.07 11.94 10.02
CA SER A 115 -5.83 12.40 9.40
C SER A 115 -4.74 11.32 9.40
N LEU A 116 -4.70 10.46 10.41
CA LEU A 116 -3.82 9.27 10.46
C LEU A 116 -4.00 8.35 9.24
N ARG A 117 -5.25 8.15 8.80
CA ARG A 117 -5.61 7.17 7.75
C ARG A 117 -5.78 7.81 6.37
N PHE A 118 -5.91 9.13 6.30
CA PHE A 118 -6.11 9.86 5.04
C PHE A 118 -5.01 9.58 3.99
N PRO A 119 -3.69 9.58 4.32
CA PRO A 119 -2.65 9.25 3.34
C PRO A 119 -2.82 7.85 2.75
N SER A 120 -3.25 6.87 3.54
CA SER A 120 -3.49 5.51 3.06
C SER A 120 -4.63 5.43 2.06
N ALA A 121 -5.71 6.19 2.24
CA ALA A 121 -6.79 6.30 1.27
C ALA A 121 -6.30 6.89 -0.06
N VAL A 122 -5.46 7.94 0.00
CA VAL A 122 -4.83 8.53 -1.20
C VAL A 122 -3.93 7.51 -1.90
N PHE A 123 -3.10 6.78 -1.16
CA PHE A 123 -2.16 5.81 -1.73
C PHE A 123 -2.88 4.62 -2.39
N ILE A 124 -4.00 4.14 -1.84
CA ILE A 124 -4.83 3.10 -2.47
C ILE A 124 -5.47 3.62 -3.75
N GLY A 125 -5.98 4.85 -3.76
CA GLY A 125 -6.49 5.48 -4.98
C GLY A 125 -5.42 5.58 -6.08
N LEU A 126 -4.23 6.06 -5.76
CA LEU A 126 -3.11 6.15 -6.70
C LEU A 126 -2.63 4.77 -7.15
N ALA A 127 -2.59 3.77 -6.25
CA ALA A 127 -2.27 2.39 -6.61
C ALA A 127 -3.29 1.81 -7.58
N ALA A 128 -4.60 2.04 -7.38
CA ALA A 128 -5.66 1.61 -8.28
C ALA A 128 -5.50 2.22 -9.68
N ALA A 129 -5.23 3.53 -9.77
CA ALA A 129 -4.89 4.18 -11.03
C ALA A 129 -3.66 3.55 -11.70
N GLY A 130 -2.63 3.27 -10.92
CA GLY A 130 -1.42 2.58 -11.36
C GLY A 130 -1.69 1.16 -11.89
N VAL A 131 -2.56 0.38 -11.24
CA VAL A 131 -2.99 -0.95 -11.68
C VAL A 131 -3.68 -0.88 -13.05
N VAL A 132 -4.56 0.11 -13.26
CA VAL A 132 -5.18 0.34 -14.58
C VAL A 132 -4.11 0.60 -15.64
N LEU A 133 -3.18 1.51 -15.37
CA LEU A 133 -2.10 1.88 -16.30
C LEU A 133 -1.16 0.70 -16.59
N LEU A 134 -0.71 0.00 -15.56
CA LEU A 134 0.17 -1.17 -15.68
C LEU A 134 -0.48 -2.26 -16.53
N THR A 135 -1.71 -2.65 -16.17
CA THR A 135 -2.42 -3.75 -16.83
C THR A 135 -2.71 -3.43 -18.30
N ARG A 136 -3.11 -2.19 -18.61
CA ARG A 136 -3.28 -1.75 -20.01
C ARG A 136 -1.98 -1.79 -20.81
N THR A 137 -0.87 -1.57 -20.17
CA THR A 137 0.44 -1.57 -20.81
C THR A 137 0.80 -2.98 -21.30
N VAL A 138 0.40 -4.02 -20.58
CA VAL A 138 0.72 -5.43 -20.90
C VAL A 138 -0.47 -6.25 -21.39
N SER A 139 -1.67 -5.64 -21.50
CA SER A 139 -2.90 -6.28 -21.94
C SER A 139 -3.83 -5.27 -22.65
N THR A 140 -5.15 -5.36 -22.44
CA THR A 140 -6.15 -4.49 -23.08
C THR A 140 -6.66 -3.39 -22.12
N ARG A 141 -7.33 -2.36 -22.69
CA ARG A 141 -8.01 -1.33 -21.90
C ARG A 141 -9.06 -1.93 -20.94
N ALA A 142 -9.88 -2.86 -21.45
CA ALA A 142 -10.90 -3.53 -20.65
C ALA A 142 -10.30 -4.30 -19.48
N THR A 143 -9.21 -5.06 -19.73
CA THR A 143 -8.50 -5.77 -18.66
C THR A 143 -7.95 -4.80 -17.60
N GLY A 144 -7.43 -3.64 -18.02
CA GLY A 144 -6.93 -2.61 -17.11
C GLY A 144 -8.02 -2.05 -16.21
N ILE A 145 -9.17 -1.67 -16.78
CA ILE A 145 -10.32 -1.14 -16.01
C ILE A 145 -10.83 -2.18 -15.01
N VAL A 146 -11.07 -3.42 -15.47
CA VAL A 146 -11.55 -4.48 -14.57
C VAL A 146 -10.54 -4.81 -13.49
N ALA A 147 -9.23 -4.85 -13.80
CA ALA A 147 -8.19 -5.09 -12.81
C ALA A 147 -8.14 -3.98 -11.75
N GLY A 148 -8.30 -2.72 -12.15
CA GLY A 148 -8.37 -1.60 -11.20
C GLY A 148 -9.59 -1.66 -10.29
N ILE A 149 -10.78 -1.97 -10.84
CA ILE A 149 -12.01 -2.16 -10.03
C ILE A 149 -11.83 -3.34 -9.07
N VAL A 150 -11.36 -4.49 -9.56
CA VAL A 150 -11.12 -5.67 -8.74
C VAL A 150 -10.12 -5.39 -7.64
N PHE A 151 -9.03 -4.67 -7.95
CA PHE A 151 -8.05 -4.29 -6.93
C PHE A 151 -8.68 -3.49 -5.79
N VAL A 152 -9.51 -2.51 -6.10
CA VAL A 152 -10.18 -1.67 -5.10
C VAL A 152 -11.14 -2.48 -4.21
N VAL A 153 -11.82 -3.48 -4.78
CA VAL A 153 -12.81 -4.28 -4.05
C VAL A 153 -12.24 -5.53 -3.37
N ILE A 154 -10.95 -5.86 -3.56
CA ILE A 154 -10.30 -6.90 -2.77
C ILE A 154 -10.30 -6.47 -1.28
N PRO A 155 -10.84 -7.29 -0.34
CA PRO A 155 -10.95 -6.92 1.08
C PRO A 155 -9.66 -6.38 1.69
N ARG A 156 -8.51 -6.99 1.37
CA ARG A 156 -7.21 -6.52 1.85
C ARG A 156 -6.85 -5.13 1.32
N SER A 157 -7.27 -4.76 0.11
CA SER A 157 -7.05 -3.40 -0.42
C SER A 157 -7.91 -2.37 0.31
N ALA A 158 -9.16 -2.71 0.62
CA ALA A 158 -10.05 -1.86 1.42
C ALA A 158 -9.46 -1.64 2.83
N TRP A 159 -9.00 -2.72 3.48
CA TRP A 159 -8.32 -2.65 4.77
C TRP A 159 -7.07 -1.76 4.73
N MET A 160 -6.18 -1.93 3.73
CA MET A 160 -5.00 -1.08 3.59
C MET A 160 -5.33 0.42 3.49
N GLY A 161 -6.44 0.76 2.84
CA GLY A 161 -6.89 2.15 2.66
C GLY A 161 -7.35 2.82 3.95
N THR A 162 -7.60 2.06 5.01
CA THR A 162 -8.07 2.53 6.33
C THR A 162 -7.08 2.21 7.44
N GLU A 163 -5.85 1.93 7.10
CA GLU A 163 -4.81 1.57 8.05
C GLU A 163 -3.76 2.67 8.14
N GLY A 164 -3.49 3.17 9.35
CA GLY A 164 -2.47 4.18 9.61
C GLY A 164 -1.05 3.61 9.60
N ARG A 165 -0.73 2.73 8.62
CA ARG A 165 0.55 2.03 8.46
C ARG A 165 1.03 2.07 7.01
N SER A 166 2.25 1.66 6.75
CA SER A 166 2.93 1.74 5.45
C SER A 166 2.38 0.81 4.35
N PHE A 167 1.37 -0.02 4.59
CA PHE A 167 0.89 -1.03 3.63
C PHE A 167 0.37 -0.45 2.32
N ALA A 168 -0.43 0.62 2.39
CA ALA A 168 -0.97 1.30 1.22
C ALA A 168 0.14 1.97 0.39
N LEU A 169 1.06 2.67 1.07
CA LEU A 169 2.24 3.29 0.43
C LEU A 169 3.13 2.22 -0.20
N GLY A 170 3.41 1.12 0.51
CA GLY A 170 4.17 -0.01 -0.02
C GLY A 170 3.53 -0.61 -1.28
N THR A 171 2.20 -0.73 -1.31
CA THR A 171 1.47 -1.20 -2.48
C THR A 171 1.56 -0.23 -3.65
N LEU A 172 1.46 1.08 -3.41
CA LEU A 172 1.68 2.11 -4.43
C LEU A 172 3.09 2.02 -5.02
N ILE A 173 4.11 1.90 -4.15
CA ILE A 173 5.51 1.75 -4.60
C ILE A 173 5.69 0.44 -5.40
N ALA A 174 5.06 -0.67 -4.98
CA ALA A 174 5.11 -1.94 -5.71
C ALA A 174 4.54 -1.82 -7.13
N VAL A 175 3.41 -1.13 -7.29
CA VAL A 175 2.81 -0.84 -8.59
C VAL A 175 3.71 0.07 -9.42
N ALA A 176 4.24 1.15 -8.85
CA ALA A 176 5.14 2.08 -9.52
C ALA A 176 6.44 1.39 -9.97
N LEU A 177 7.05 0.59 -9.10
CA LEU A 177 8.25 -0.19 -9.38
C LEU A 177 8.04 -1.16 -10.54
N THR A 178 6.88 -1.84 -10.58
CA THR A 178 6.52 -2.75 -11.68
C THR A 178 6.25 -1.99 -12.98
N ILE A 179 5.62 -0.82 -12.94
CA ILE A 179 5.46 0.06 -14.11
C ILE A 179 6.83 0.45 -14.66
N VAL A 180 7.74 0.89 -13.79
CA VAL A 180 9.10 1.31 -14.19
C VAL A 180 9.88 0.14 -14.77
N LEU A 181 9.79 -1.08 -14.23
CA LEU A 181 10.35 -2.29 -14.82
C LEU A 181 9.87 -2.48 -16.27
N VAL A 182 8.54 -2.41 -16.50
CA VAL A 182 7.97 -2.59 -17.85
C VAL A 182 8.44 -1.49 -18.80
N LEU A 183 8.53 -0.25 -18.34
CA LEU A 183 8.99 0.88 -19.14
C LEU A 183 10.49 0.80 -19.46
N ALA A 184 11.31 0.37 -18.52
CA ALA A 184 12.74 0.13 -18.69
C ALA A 184 12.99 -1.00 -19.70
N ALA A 185 12.28 -2.13 -19.56
CA ALA A 185 12.35 -3.26 -20.46
C ALA A 185 12.01 -2.87 -21.91
N ARG A 186 10.97 -2.06 -22.11
CA ARG A 186 10.58 -1.55 -23.43
C ARG A 186 11.62 -0.64 -24.07
N ARG A 187 12.48 -0.03 -23.26
CA ARG A 187 13.54 0.88 -23.71
C ARG A 187 14.93 0.23 -23.75
N ALA A 188 15.02 -1.08 -23.55
CA ALA A 188 16.29 -1.81 -23.51
C ALA A 188 17.09 -1.75 -24.83
N GLY A 189 16.49 -1.32 -25.95
CA GLY A 189 17.16 -1.04 -27.22
C GLY A 189 17.49 0.44 -27.46
N SER A 190 17.14 1.35 -26.54
CA SER A 190 17.39 2.79 -26.70
C SER A 190 18.83 3.19 -26.32
N ARG A 191 19.16 4.49 -26.47
CA ARG A 191 20.46 5.04 -26.04
C ARG A 191 20.70 4.78 -24.56
N TRP A 192 21.96 4.54 -24.18
CA TRP A 192 22.32 4.17 -22.81
C TRP A 192 21.85 5.19 -21.74
N GLN A 193 21.85 6.50 -22.06
CA GLN A 193 21.39 7.54 -21.13
C GLN A 193 19.89 7.38 -20.80
N VAL A 194 19.08 6.97 -21.78
CA VAL A 194 17.65 6.72 -21.57
C VAL A 194 17.46 5.49 -20.69
N GLN A 195 18.23 4.43 -20.94
CA GLN A 195 18.19 3.21 -20.13
C GLN A 195 18.64 3.50 -18.70
N ALA A 196 19.77 4.21 -18.52
CA ALA A 196 20.30 4.57 -17.22
C ALA A 196 19.28 5.33 -16.36
N ARG A 197 18.53 6.29 -16.94
CA ARG A 197 17.47 7.04 -16.22
C ARG A 197 16.37 6.11 -15.71
N TRP A 198 15.93 5.15 -16.51
CA TRP A 198 14.87 4.23 -16.09
C TRP A 198 15.34 3.24 -15.02
N TRP A 199 16.57 2.75 -15.14
CA TRP A 199 17.13 1.85 -14.11
C TRP A 199 17.53 2.61 -12.83
N ALA A 200 17.97 3.85 -12.94
CA ALA A 200 18.17 4.72 -11.76
C ALA A 200 16.84 4.98 -11.03
N LEU A 201 15.76 5.29 -11.76
CA LEU A 201 14.43 5.43 -11.16
C LEU A 201 13.95 4.10 -10.54
N TYR A 202 14.23 2.97 -11.18
CA TYR A 202 13.93 1.65 -10.61
C TYR A 202 14.69 1.43 -9.29
N GLY A 203 15.99 1.70 -9.27
CA GLY A 203 16.82 1.58 -8.08
C GLY A 203 16.37 2.50 -6.94
N LEU A 204 16.01 3.74 -7.26
CA LEU A 204 15.44 4.68 -6.29
C LEU A 204 14.13 4.15 -5.69
N LEU A 205 13.19 3.68 -6.52
CA LEU A 205 11.93 3.11 -6.03
C LEU A 205 12.14 1.80 -5.26
N ALA A 206 13.12 0.99 -5.64
CA ALA A 206 13.47 -0.23 -4.91
C ALA A 206 14.02 0.10 -3.52
N TRP A 207 14.91 1.08 -3.41
CA TRP A 207 15.43 1.58 -2.14
C TRP A 207 14.33 2.21 -1.27
N LEU A 208 13.52 3.13 -1.82
CA LEU A 208 12.38 3.72 -1.11
C LEU A 208 11.39 2.65 -0.64
N GLY A 209 11.13 1.65 -1.48
CA GLY A 209 10.26 0.54 -1.14
C GLY A 209 10.79 -0.28 0.04
N ALA A 210 12.06 -0.69 -0.01
CA ALA A 210 12.69 -1.43 1.08
C ALA A 210 12.76 -0.62 2.39
N SER A 211 12.98 0.71 2.28
CA SER A 211 13.06 1.62 3.42
C SER A 211 11.67 1.97 4.02
N THR A 212 10.59 1.82 3.24
CA THR A 212 9.22 2.06 3.73
C THR A 212 8.57 0.77 4.21
N PHE A 213 8.87 -0.34 3.55
CA PHE A 213 8.30 -1.65 3.81
C PHE A 213 9.27 -2.74 3.33
N VAL A 214 10.07 -3.26 4.23
CA VAL A 214 11.22 -4.14 3.94
C VAL A 214 10.87 -5.33 3.04
N TYR A 215 9.66 -5.87 3.15
CA TYR A 215 9.19 -7.00 2.34
C TYR A 215 9.06 -6.69 0.84
N LEU A 216 9.12 -5.41 0.42
CA LEU A 216 9.20 -5.05 -0.99
C LEU A 216 10.52 -5.47 -1.65
N ALA A 217 11.56 -5.76 -0.90
CA ALA A 217 12.78 -6.40 -1.41
C ALA A 217 12.48 -7.74 -2.09
N LEU A 218 11.45 -8.49 -1.62
CA LEU A 218 11.02 -9.74 -2.23
C LEU A 218 10.43 -9.51 -3.63
N LEU A 219 9.76 -8.38 -3.87
CA LEU A 219 9.27 -8.00 -5.20
C LEU A 219 10.42 -7.68 -6.15
N VAL A 220 11.49 -7.03 -5.66
CA VAL A 220 12.69 -6.79 -6.47
C VAL A 220 13.28 -8.12 -6.94
N GLY A 221 13.37 -9.11 -6.04
CA GLY A 221 13.76 -10.49 -6.41
C GLY A 221 12.80 -11.14 -7.42
N ALA A 222 11.49 -10.98 -7.22
CA ALA A 222 10.48 -11.47 -8.15
C ALA A 222 10.63 -10.86 -9.56
N HIS A 223 10.97 -9.58 -9.67
CA HIS A 223 11.26 -8.95 -10.96
C HIS A 223 12.46 -9.58 -11.68
N GLY A 224 13.49 -9.99 -10.93
CA GLY A 224 14.59 -10.80 -11.49
C GLY A 224 14.09 -12.11 -12.09
N VAL A 225 13.19 -12.82 -11.40
CA VAL A 225 12.55 -14.05 -11.90
C VAL A 225 11.74 -13.80 -13.17
N VAL A 226 11.02 -12.67 -13.27
CA VAL A 226 10.32 -12.26 -14.52
C VAL A 226 11.30 -12.13 -15.69
N ILE A 227 12.44 -11.46 -15.48
CA ILE A 227 13.45 -11.27 -16.53
C ILE A 227 14.09 -12.62 -16.91
N LEU A 228 14.44 -13.47 -15.93
CA LEU A 228 15.00 -14.80 -16.19
C LEU A 228 14.01 -15.69 -16.94
N TRP A 229 12.72 -15.65 -16.60
CA TRP A 229 11.67 -16.34 -17.35
C TRP A 229 11.59 -15.82 -18.79
N ALA A 230 11.70 -14.51 -19.00
CA ALA A 230 11.73 -13.93 -20.34
C ALA A 230 12.95 -14.41 -21.15
N ILE A 231 14.15 -14.52 -20.54
CA ILE A 231 15.35 -15.07 -21.18
C ILE A 231 15.12 -16.53 -21.58
N ALA A 232 14.57 -17.35 -20.69
CA ALA A 232 14.27 -18.75 -20.96
C ALA A 232 13.26 -18.91 -22.12
N SER A 233 12.25 -18.02 -22.17
CA SER A 233 11.24 -18.00 -23.23
C SER A 233 11.78 -17.48 -24.58
N ALA A 234 12.79 -16.61 -24.56
CA ALA A 234 13.43 -16.02 -25.74
C ALA A 234 14.48 -16.93 -26.41
N ARG A 235 14.80 -18.09 -25.80
CA ARG A 235 15.76 -19.07 -26.38
C ARG A 235 15.40 -19.53 -27.78
N ALA A 236 14.22 -19.18 -28.25
CA ALA A 236 13.72 -19.49 -29.59
C ALA A 236 14.14 -18.49 -30.70
N GLY A 237 14.77 -17.33 -30.40
CA GLY A 237 15.19 -16.36 -31.42
C GLY A 237 16.37 -15.49 -30.98
N ARG A 238 17.46 -15.49 -31.75
CA ARG A 238 18.68 -14.75 -31.41
C ARG A 238 18.50 -13.22 -31.27
N ARG A 239 17.52 -12.61 -31.95
CA ARG A 239 17.30 -11.14 -31.96
C ARG A 239 16.66 -10.59 -30.68
N THR A 240 15.80 -11.33 -30.00
CA THR A 240 15.10 -10.89 -28.77
C THR A 240 15.93 -11.06 -27.49
N ARG A 241 17.03 -11.80 -27.54
CA ARG A 241 17.83 -12.11 -26.34
C ARG A 241 18.63 -10.92 -25.82
N ARG A 242 19.19 -10.09 -26.70
CA ARG A 242 20.05 -8.95 -26.31
C ARG A 242 19.31 -7.92 -25.44
N PRO A 243 18.10 -7.40 -25.78
CA PRO A 243 17.38 -6.46 -24.94
C PRO A 243 17.00 -7.04 -23.56
N VAL A 244 16.70 -8.34 -23.47
CA VAL A 244 16.39 -8.98 -22.20
C VAL A 244 17.62 -9.09 -21.31
N VAL A 245 18.78 -9.43 -21.87
CA VAL A 245 20.06 -9.47 -21.14
C VAL A 245 20.46 -8.07 -20.67
N VAL A 246 20.29 -7.04 -21.49
CA VAL A 246 20.52 -5.64 -21.09
C VAL A 246 19.62 -5.26 -19.93
N SER A 247 18.35 -5.70 -19.94
CA SER A 247 17.43 -5.48 -18.82
C SER A 247 17.84 -6.23 -17.55
N LEU A 248 18.40 -7.44 -17.69
CA LEU A 248 18.93 -8.19 -16.54
C LEU A 248 20.09 -7.45 -15.87
N LEU A 249 21.03 -6.93 -16.69
CA LEU A 249 22.16 -6.15 -16.17
C LEU A 249 21.67 -4.84 -15.51
N GLY A 250 20.77 -4.11 -16.15
CA GLY A 250 20.20 -2.89 -15.59
C GLY A 250 19.45 -3.13 -14.28
N TRP A 251 18.63 -4.18 -14.22
CA TRP A 251 17.96 -4.61 -12.99
C TRP A 251 18.95 -5.01 -11.89
N ALA A 252 19.97 -5.81 -12.22
CA ALA A 252 20.95 -6.27 -11.26
C ALA A 252 21.74 -5.10 -10.66
N LEU A 253 22.24 -4.18 -11.50
CA LEU A 253 22.96 -2.98 -11.03
C LEU A 253 22.06 -2.08 -10.16
N ALA A 254 20.81 -1.84 -10.56
CA ALA A 254 19.86 -1.03 -9.80
C ALA A 254 19.49 -1.70 -8.47
N SER A 255 19.32 -3.03 -8.45
CA SER A 255 19.03 -3.80 -7.24
C SER A 255 20.20 -3.84 -6.28
N ILE A 256 21.42 -4.02 -6.77
CA ILE A 256 22.64 -3.95 -5.96
C ILE A 256 22.78 -2.56 -5.36
N ALA A 257 22.63 -1.49 -6.14
CA ALA A 257 22.71 -0.13 -5.63
C ALA A 257 21.64 0.13 -4.54
N ALA A 258 20.39 -0.29 -4.76
CA ALA A 258 19.34 -0.18 -3.77
C ALA A 258 19.66 -0.99 -2.50
N GLY A 259 20.18 -2.21 -2.64
CA GLY A 259 20.62 -3.05 -1.53
C GLY A 259 21.74 -2.40 -0.72
N LEU A 260 22.78 -1.88 -1.38
CA LEU A 260 23.88 -1.20 -0.71
C LEU A 260 23.40 0.05 0.06
N LEU A 261 22.52 0.84 -0.53
CA LEU A 261 21.91 2.00 0.15
C LEU A 261 21.03 1.59 1.33
N SER A 262 20.47 0.38 1.34
CA SER A 262 19.64 -0.14 2.43
C SER A 262 20.46 -0.81 3.54
N LEU A 263 21.76 -1.05 3.38
CA LEU A 263 22.58 -1.75 4.38
C LEU A 263 22.54 -1.14 5.80
N PRO A 264 22.59 0.19 5.97
CA PRO A 264 22.50 0.78 7.31
C PRO A 264 21.15 0.43 7.98
N LEU A 265 20.05 0.53 7.24
CA LEU A 265 18.73 0.16 7.75
C LEU A 265 18.64 -1.34 8.06
N VAL A 266 19.11 -2.20 7.16
CA VAL A 266 19.10 -3.67 7.35
C VAL A 266 19.84 -4.06 8.59
N ARG A 267 20.99 -3.43 8.88
CA ARG A 267 21.77 -3.68 10.10
C ARG A 267 20.93 -3.38 11.35
N VAL A 268 20.37 -2.19 11.46
CA VAL A 268 19.55 -1.78 12.62
C VAL A 268 18.31 -2.68 12.76
N VAL A 269 17.59 -2.96 11.67
CA VAL A 269 16.41 -3.84 11.68
C VAL A 269 16.78 -5.27 12.12
N THR A 270 17.97 -5.76 11.78
CA THR A 270 18.43 -7.09 12.21
C THR A 270 18.70 -7.11 13.72
N GLU A 271 19.31 -6.07 14.26
CA GLU A 271 19.53 -5.89 15.70
C GLU A 271 18.20 -5.82 16.47
N GLN A 272 17.15 -5.27 15.85
CA GLN A 272 15.79 -5.14 16.39
C GLN A 272 14.87 -6.34 16.08
N SER A 273 15.38 -7.45 15.56
CA SER A 273 14.58 -8.59 15.07
C SER A 273 13.68 -9.26 16.14
N GLY A 274 13.95 -9.06 17.42
CA GLY A 274 13.10 -9.53 18.53
C GLY A 274 11.66 -9.00 18.52
N GLN A 275 11.41 -7.86 17.84
CA GLN A 275 10.08 -7.24 17.76
C GLN A 275 9.05 -8.07 16.98
N VAL A 276 9.48 -8.96 16.11
CA VAL A 276 8.59 -9.86 15.34
C VAL A 276 8.36 -11.21 16.01
N GLY A 277 8.81 -11.39 17.25
CA GLY A 277 8.67 -12.64 18.03
C GLY A 277 7.23 -13.10 18.28
N TRP A 278 6.24 -12.21 18.06
CA TRP A 278 4.81 -12.55 18.12
C TRP A 278 4.32 -13.34 16.89
N ILE A 279 5.10 -13.39 15.80
CA ILE A 279 4.71 -14.11 14.57
C ILE A 279 4.78 -15.61 14.84
N LYS A 280 3.69 -16.31 14.52
CA LYS A 280 3.61 -17.76 14.70
C LYS A 280 4.48 -18.49 13.66
N PRO A 281 5.10 -19.61 14.02
CA PRO A 281 5.80 -20.46 13.05
C PRO A 281 4.87 -20.94 11.94
N ILE A 282 5.46 -21.28 10.78
CA ILE A 282 4.77 -21.94 9.67
C ILE A 282 4.16 -23.25 10.16
N GLY A 283 2.87 -23.45 9.90
CA GLY A 283 2.12 -24.60 10.39
C GLY A 283 0.93 -24.97 9.52
N ARG A 284 0.02 -25.76 10.08
CA ARG A 284 -1.18 -26.28 9.38
C ARG A 284 -2.12 -25.17 8.90
N ASP A 285 -2.11 -24.01 9.55
CA ASP A 285 -2.98 -22.88 9.21
C ASP A 285 -2.41 -22.02 8.07
N THR A 286 -1.13 -22.20 7.71
CA THR A 286 -0.48 -21.38 6.69
C THR A 286 -1.16 -21.46 5.32
N PRO A 287 -1.62 -22.62 4.82
CA PRO A 287 -2.37 -22.67 3.56
C PRO A 287 -3.65 -21.82 3.59
N SER A 288 -4.45 -21.88 4.66
CA SER A 288 -5.66 -21.06 4.79
C SER A 288 -5.33 -19.58 4.90
N GLN A 289 -4.24 -19.23 5.59
CA GLN A 289 -3.75 -17.87 5.65
C GLN A 289 -3.39 -17.32 4.26
N VAL A 290 -2.72 -18.09 3.41
CA VAL A 290 -2.39 -17.70 2.03
C VAL A 290 -3.65 -17.61 1.16
N LEU A 291 -4.55 -18.59 1.27
CA LEU A 291 -5.70 -18.72 0.38
C LEU A 291 -6.85 -17.78 0.75
N SER A 292 -7.03 -17.47 2.03
CA SER A 292 -8.14 -16.64 2.51
C SER A 292 -7.65 -15.36 3.16
N THR A 293 -6.80 -15.41 4.22
CA THR A 293 -6.49 -14.25 5.03
C THR A 293 -5.60 -13.22 4.31
N GLN A 294 -4.65 -13.68 3.47
CA GLN A 294 -3.64 -12.82 2.83
C GLN A 294 -4.27 -11.67 2.02
N LEU A 295 -5.28 -11.98 1.19
CA LEU A 295 -5.94 -11.00 0.33
C LEU A 295 -7.40 -10.75 0.67
N PHE A 296 -8.07 -11.68 1.35
CA PHE A 296 -9.52 -11.62 1.52
C PHE A 296 -9.95 -11.42 2.97
N TYR A 297 -9.00 -11.30 3.90
CA TYR A 297 -9.24 -10.93 5.29
C TYR A 297 -10.29 -11.83 5.96
N GLN A 298 -10.20 -13.17 5.70
CA GLN A 298 -11.15 -14.21 6.15
C GLN A 298 -12.56 -14.12 5.54
N ASN A 299 -12.74 -13.37 4.44
CA ASN A 299 -13.97 -13.42 3.66
C ASN A 299 -13.90 -14.61 2.69
N ASP A 300 -14.30 -15.80 3.17
CA ASP A 300 -14.13 -17.04 2.42
C ASP A 300 -15.00 -17.12 1.17
N VAL A 301 -16.20 -16.50 1.17
CA VAL A 301 -17.06 -16.43 -0.02
C VAL A 301 -16.38 -15.62 -1.11
N PHE A 302 -15.85 -14.45 -0.77
CA PHE A 302 -15.08 -13.65 -1.72
C PHE A 302 -13.85 -14.43 -2.21
N ALA A 303 -13.12 -15.10 -1.30
CA ALA A 303 -11.93 -15.88 -1.63
C ALA A 303 -12.21 -16.98 -2.65
N ILE A 304 -13.26 -17.79 -2.46
CA ILE A 304 -13.65 -18.87 -3.37
C ILE A 304 -13.91 -18.33 -4.79
N ILE A 305 -14.74 -17.28 -4.90
CA ILE A 305 -15.05 -16.65 -6.19
C ILE A 305 -13.78 -16.08 -6.83
N ALA A 306 -12.97 -15.39 -6.05
CA ALA A 306 -11.74 -14.74 -6.50
C ALA A 306 -10.72 -15.77 -7.03
N TRP A 307 -10.51 -16.88 -6.32
CA TRP A 307 -9.63 -17.96 -6.76
C TRP A 307 -10.15 -18.65 -8.02
N ALA A 308 -11.46 -18.94 -8.10
CA ALA A 308 -12.05 -19.50 -9.32
C ALA A 308 -11.80 -18.62 -10.55
N LEU A 309 -12.02 -17.30 -10.42
CA LEU A 309 -11.75 -16.34 -11.49
C LEU A 309 -10.26 -16.23 -11.82
N ALA A 310 -9.39 -16.19 -10.82
CA ALA A 310 -7.95 -16.11 -11.02
C ALA A 310 -7.39 -17.37 -11.72
N LEU A 311 -7.88 -18.57 -11.36
CA LEU A 311 -7.48 -19.83 -12.00
C LEU A 311 -7.97 -19.90 -13.45
N VAL A 312 -9.19 -19.47 -13.75
CA VAL A 312 -9.69 -19.33 -15.14
C VAL A 312 -8.79 -18.36 -15.92
N GLY A 313 -8.48 -17.19 -15.34
CA GLY A 313 -7.58 -16.22 -15.94
C GLY A 313 -6.19 -16.79 -16.22
N LEU A 314 -5.60 -17.48 -15.24
CA LEU A 314 -4.33 -18.16 -15.36
C LEU A 314 -4.35 -19.21 -16.49
N ALA A 315 -5.36 -20.10 -16.50
CA ALA A 315 -5.48 -21.13 -17.53
C ALA A 315 -5.54 -20.53 -18.94
N LEU A 316 -6.27 -19.44 -19.12
CA LEU A 316 -6.36 -18.75 -20.41
C LEU A 316 -5.05 -18.10 -20.84
N LEU A 317 -4.33 -17.46 -19.91
CA LEU A 317 -3.01 -16.87 -20.18
C LEU A 317 -1.98 -17.93 -20.54
N VAL A 318 -1.98 -19.06 -19.84
CA VAL A 318 -1.13 -20.23 -20.15
C VAL A 318 -1.46 -20.80 -21.54
N ARG A 319 -2.76 -21.05 -21.83
CA ARG A 319 -3.20 -21.53 -23.15
C ARG A 319 -2.78 -20.56 -24.27
N ARG A 320 -2.90 -19.24 -24.05
CA ARG A 320 -2.44 -18.24 -25.00
C ARG A 320 -0.93 -18.30 -25.20
N GLY A 321 -0.16 -18.44 -24.12
CA GLY A 321 1.30 -18.60 -24.17
C GLY A 321 1.70 -19.83 -24.98
N ILE A 322 1.08 -20.99 -24.73
CA ILE A 322 1.34 -22.25 -25.48
C ILE A 322 1.01 -22.06 -26.97
N ARG A 323 -0.15 -21.46 -27.30
CA ARG A 323 -0.51 -21.20 -28.70
C ARG A 323 0.51 -20.31 -29.42
N LEU A 324 0.98 -19.24 -28.76
CA LEU A 324 2.01 -18.37 -29.34
C LEU A 324 3.33 -19.10 -29.56
N VAL A 325 3.76 -19.96 -28.64
CA VAL A 325 4.97 -20.77 -28.80
C VAL A 325 4.81 -21.77 -29.97
N ARG A 326 3.64 -22.43 -30.08
CA ARG A 326 3.35 -23.37 -31.18
C ARG A 326 3.32 -22.66 -32.53
N ALA A 327 2.62 -21.52 -32.63
CA ALA A 327 2.57 -20.72 -33.85
C ALA A 327 3.97 -20.25 -34.30
N ARG A 328 4.81 -19.79 -33.37
CA ARG A 328 6.21 -19.42 -33.64
C ARG A 328 7.08 -20.60 -34.08
N ARG A 329 6.81 -21.83 -33.63
CA ARG A 329 7.50 -23.03 -34.10
C ARG A 329 7.05 -23.41 -35.51
N ALA A 330 5.75 -23.30 -35.81
CA ALA A 330 5.20 -23.61 -37.13
C ALA A 330 5.68 -22.61 -38.21
N SER A 331 5.70 -21.31 -37.91
CA SER A 331 6.18 -20.27 -38.84
C SER A 331 7.69 -20.34 -39.17
N ARG A 332 8.48 -21.10 -38.42
CA ARG A 332 9.89 -21.38 -38.73
C ARG A 332 10.08 -22.43 -39.83
N LEU A 333 9.01 -23.15 -40.16
CA LEU A 333 9.01 -24.18 -41.20
C LEU A 333 8.59 -23.61 -42.57
N GLU A 334 8.07 -22.37 -42.65
CA GLU A 334 7.73 -21.67 -43.87
C GLU A 334 8.65 -20.45 -44.06
N PRO A 335 9.38 -20.34 -45.19
CA PRO A 335 10.26 -19.20 -45.48
C PRO A 335 9.43 -17.99 -45.97
N GLU A 336 9.62 -16.89 -45.28
CA GLU A 336 9.52 -15.49 -45.69
C GLU A 336 8.18 -14.97 -46.31
N GLY A 337 7.54 -14.06 -45.58
CA GLY A 337 6.68 -13.06 -46.21
C GLY A 337 5.82 -12.23 -45.27
N ALA A 338 4.87 -12.78 -44.56
CA ALA A 338 3.83 -12.00 -43.85
C ALA A 338 4.12 -11.67 -42.38
N LEU A 339 5.10 -12.34 -41.77
CA LEU A 339 5.47 -12.13 -40.36
C LEU A 339 6.57 -11.09 -40.16
N ALA A 340 7.36 -10.79 -41.19
CA ALA A 340 8.46 -9.83 -41.14
C ALA A 340 7.96 -8.39 -40.92
N GLU A 341 6.81 -8.01 -41.46
CA GLU A 341 6.22 -6.68 -41.30
C GLU A 341 5.62 -6.47 -39.91
N PHE A 342 4.99 -7.51 -39.34
CA PHE A 342 4.46 -7.48 -37.97
C PHE A 342 5.56 -7.53 -36.91
N GLU A 343 6.66 -8.24 -37.17
CA GLU A 343 7.84 -8.26 -36.33
C GLU A 343 8.65 -6.96 -36.43
N SER A 344 8.73 -6.32 -37.60
CA SER A 344 9.52 -5.10 -37.76
C SER A 344 8.96 -3.92 -36.96
N ALA A 345 7.66 -3.78 -36.84
CA ALA A 345 7.01 -2.73 -36.05
C ALA A 345 7.20 -2.91 -34.53
N TYR A 346 7.39 -4.15 -34.05
CA TYR A 346 7.63 -4.47 -32.65
C TYR A 346 9.13 -4.57 -32.28
N LEU A 347 10.02 -4.74 -33.25
CA LEU A 347 11.44 -5.07 -33.05
C LEU A 347 12.36 -3.87 -32.82
N HIS A 348 11.88 -2.63 -32.97
CA HIS A 348 12.72 -1.44 -32.83
C HIS A 348 12.77 -0.86 -31.40
N ALA A 349 12.10 -1.45 -30.38
CA ALA A 349 11.88 -0.80 -29.09
C ALA A 349 12.05 -1.67 -27.84
N GLY A 350 12.88 -2.70 -27.82
CA GLY A 350 13.07 -3.51 -26.60
C GLY A 350 12.04 -4.65 -26.46
N TRP A 351 11.93 -5.23 -25.26
CA TRP A 351 10.99 -6.32 -24.94
C TRP A 351 9.97 -5.87 -23.89
N SER A 352 8.88 -6.62 -23.71
CA SER A 352 7.92 -6.37 -22.65
C SER A 352 7.58 -7.69 -21.95
N PRO A 353 7.60 -7.73 -20.61
CA PRO A 353 7.06 -8.87 -19.88
C PRO A 353 5.58 -9.05 -20.20
N THR A 354 5.12 -10.29 -20.21
CA THR A 354 3.70 -10.61 -20.40
C THR A 354 2.93 -10.44 -19.09
N LEU A 355 1.60 -10.26 -19.20
CA LEU A 355 0.73 -10.22 -18.03
C LEU A 355 0.86 -11.49 -17.19
N LEU A 356 0.99 -12.66 -17.84
CA LEU A 356 1.21 -13.93 -17.15
C LEU A 356 2.47 -13.91 -16.28
N GLN A 357 3.60 -13.49 -16.85
CA GLN A 357 4.88 -13.43 -16.12
C GLN A 357 4.79 -12.47 -14.94
N LEU A 358 4.24 -11.27 -15.14
CA LEU A 358 4.11 -10.28 -14.08
C LEU A 358 3.19 -10.77 -12.97
N ALA A 359 1.96 -11.17 -13.31
CA ALA A 359 0.95 -11.46 -12.31
C ALA A 359 1.28 -12.73 -11.49
N VAL A 360 1.73 -13.80 -12.15
CA VAL A 360 2.08 -15.04 -11.44
C VAL A 360 3.31 -14.85 -10.56
N VAL A 361 4.37 -14.25 -11.11
CA VAL A 361 5.63 -14.11 -10.38
C VAL A 361 5.47 -13.13 -9.21
N TRP A 362 4.78 -12.00 -9.41
CA TRP A 362 4.54 -11.03 -8.34
C TRP A 362 3.70 -11.59 -7.20
N PHE A 363 2.69 -12.43 -7.48
CA PHE A 363 1.88 -13.03 -6.44
C PHE A 363 2.60 -14.21 -5.73
N VAL A 364 3.20 -15.10 -6.52
CA VAL A 364 3.72 -16.38 -6.00
C VAL A 364 5.09 -16.24 -5.37
N VAL A 365 6.03 -15.56 -6.07
CA VAL A 365 7.45 -15.57 -5.65
C VAL A 365 7.67 -14.87 -4.30
N PRO A 366 7.16 -13.66 -4.02
CA PRO A 366 7.31 -13.04 -2.72
C PRO A 366 6.71 -13.87 -1.58
N THR A 367 5.52 -14.46 -1.81
CA THR A 367 4.85 -15.30 -0.81
C THR A 367 5.68 -16.54 -0.49
N LEU A 368 6.17 -17.26 -1.50
CA LEU A 368 7.00 -18.44 -1.30
C LEU A 368 8.36 -18.12 -0.67
N LEU A 369 8.98 -17.00 -1.07
CA LEU A 369 10.25 -16.57 -0.47
C LEU A 369 10.09 -16.23 1.01
N LEU A 370 9.00 -15.54 1.39
CA LEU A 370 8.78 -15.20 2.79
C LEU A 370 8.43 -16.45 3.63
N ILE A 371 7.63 -17.36 3.11
CA ILE A 371 7.35 -18.65 3.76
C ILE A 371 8.63 -19.46 3.91
N GLY A 372 9.45 -19.54 2.84
CA GLY A 372 10.74 -20.21 2.88
C GLY A 372 11.71 -19.59 3.91
N ALA A 373 11.82 -18.27 3.94
CA ALA A 373 12.61 -17.57 4.95
C ALA A 373 12.10 -17.87 6.37
N SER A 374 10.76 -17.88 6.55
CA SER A 374 10.12 -18.17 7.84
C SER A 374 10.36 -19.60 8.33
N THR A 375 10.60 -20.55 7.44
CA THR A 375 10.92 -21.95 7.81
C THR A 375 12.40 -22.15 8.09
N LEU A 376 13.27 -21.36 7.46
CA LEU A 376 14.73 -21.54 7.50
C LEU A 376 15.41 -20.67 8.55
N MET A 377 14.79 -19.57 8.97
CA MET A 377 15.38 -18.59 9.88
C MET A 377 14.51 -18.44 11.15
N SER A 378 13.68 -17.43 11.17
CA SER A 378 12.73 -17.12 12.25
C SER A 378 11.34 -16.87 11.65
N PRO A 379 10.25 -17.02 12.42
CA PRO A 379 8.91 -16.72 11.93
C PRO A 379 8.81 -15.27 11.44
N LEU A 380 8.61 -15.08 10.13
CA LEU A 380 8.50 -13.77 9.47
C LEU A 380 7.21 -13.61 8.68
N TYR A 381 6.53 -14.72 8.34
CA TYR A 381 5.32 -14.68 7.53
C TYR A 381 4.12 -14.23 8.35
N SER A 382 3.57 -13.09 7.96
CA SER A 382 2.23 -12.66 8.35
C SER A 382 1.43 -12.34 7.08
N PRO A 383 0.16 -12.78 6.97
CA PRO A 383 -0.65 -12.54 5.78
C PRO A 383 -0.70 -11.08 5.34
N ARG A 384 -0.77 -10.14 6.29
CA ARG A 384 -0.81 -8.70 6.03
C ARG A 384 0.46 -8.16 5.34
N TYR A 385 1.60 -8.81 5.52
CA TYR A 385 2.85 -8.39 4.90
C TYR A 385 2.89 -8.64 3.40
N MET A 386 2.04 -9.55 2.89
CA MET A 386 1.91 -9.83 1.47
C MET A 386 0.79 -9.03 0.78
N ALA A 387 0.17 -8.07 1.46
CA ALA A 387 -0.93 -7.25 0.94
C ALA A 387 -0.60 -6.57 -0.40
N TYR A 388 0.66 -6.16 -0.60
CA TYR A 388 1.14 -5.54 -1.84
C TYR A 388 1.12 -6.48 -3.06
N THR A 389 0.77 -7.76 -2.89
CA THR A 389 0.56 -8.71 -3.99
C THR A 389 -0.86 -8.64 -4.58
N ALA A 390 -1.79 -7.94 -3.94
CA ALA A 390 -3.17 -7.78 -4.40
C ALA A 390 -3.30 -7.25 -5.84
N PRO A 391 -2.48 -6.29 -6.32
CA PRO A 391 -2.51 -5.86 -7.72
C PRO A 391 -2.29 -6.99 -8.72
N ALA A 392 -1.36 -7.89 -8.43
CA ALA A 392 -1.04 -9.03 -9.29
C ALA A 392 -2.22 -10.02 -9.36
N PHE A 393 -2.84 -10.29 -8.23
CA PHE A 393 -4.01 -11.16 -8.15
C PHE A 393 -5.22 -10.57 -8.87
N ALA A 394 -5.46 -9.25 -8.71
CA ALA A 394 -6.50 -8.52 -9.43
C ALA A 394 -6.34 -8.59 -10.96
N MET A 395 -5.09 -8.57 -11.47
CA MET A 395 -4.82 -8.75 -12.90
C MET A 395 -5.25 -10.14 -13.39
N LEU A 396 -5.02 -11.21 -12.62
CA LEU A 396 -5.47 -12.57 -12.97
C LEU A 396 -6.99 -12.67 -12.97
N MET A 397 -7.65 -12.17 -11.90
CA MET A 397 -9.11 -12.12 -11.81
C MET A 397 -9.74 -11.38 -12.99
N ALA A 398 -9.18 -10.23 -13.38
CA ALA A 398 -9.70 -9.43 -14.50
C ALA A 398 -9.71 -10.22 -15.82
N VAL A 399 -8.69 -11.04 -16.08
CA VAL A 399 -8.67 -11.93 -17.25
C VAL A 399 -9.77 -12.98 -17.15
N GLY A 400 -9.96 -13.57 -15.97
CA GLY A 400 -11.02 -14.56 -15.72
C GLY A 400 -12.42 -14.00 -15.88
N ILE A 401 -12.68 -12.81 -15.34
CA ILE A 401 -13.97 -12.11 -15.48
C ILE A 401 -14.27 -11.83 -16.97
N LEU A 402 -13.30 -11.30 -17.72
CA LEU A 402 -13.49 -10.99 -19.14
C LEU A 402 -13.57 -12.25 -20.03
N ALA A 403 -13.15 -13.42 -19.51
CA ALA A 403 -13.33 -14.69 -20.19
C ALA A 403 -14.80 -15.11 -20.34
N LEU A 404 -15.68 -14.60 -19.51
CA LEU A 404 -17.10 -14.87 -19.55
C LEU A 404 -17.76 -14.35 -20.85
N LYS A 405 -17.13 -13.41 -21.58
CA LYS A 405 -17.51 -12.86 -22.89
C LYS A 405 -18.90 -12.21 -22.95
N TRP A 406 -19.84 -12.65 -22.16
CA TRP A 406 -21.20 -12.10 -22.09
C TRP A 406 -21.21 -10.89 -21.14
N LYS A 407 -21.44 -9.69 -21.69
CA LYS A 407 -21.35 -8.43 -20.93
C LYS A 407 -22.24 -8.39 -19.68
N PRO A 408 -23.53 -8.86 -19.71
CA PRO A 408 -24.34 -8.91 -18.49
C PRO A 408 -23.75 -9.79 -17.40
N LEU A 409 -23.14 -10.93 -17.75
CA LEU A 409 -22.51 -11.83 -16.77
C LEU A 409 -21.23 -11.20 -16.19
N VAL A 410 -20.43 -10.54 -17.03
CA VAL A 410 -19.27 -9.76 -16.56
C VAL A 410 -19.72 -8.69 -15.55
N ALA A 411 -20.79 -7.95 -15.87
CA ALA A 411 -21.35 -6.94 -14.98
C ALA A 411 -21.90 -7.56 -13.68
N ALA A 412 -22.64 -8.68 -13.78
CA ALA A 412 -23.20 -9.36 -12.63
C ALA A 412 -22.12 -9.88 -11.66
N VAL A 413 -21.10 -10.57 -12.20
CA VAL A 413 -19.98 -11.07 -11.37
C VAL A 413 -19.23 -9.90 -10.72
N THR A 414 -18.99 -8.83 -11.46
CA THR A 414 -18.34 -7.64 -10.90
C THR A 414 -19.22 -7.00 -9.81
N ALA A 415 -20.53 -6.91 -10.02
CA ALA A 415 -21.46 -6.38 -9.02
C ALA A 415 -21.52 -7.23 -7.75
N VAL A 416 -21.47 -8.57 -7.87
CA VAL A 416 -21.39 -9.48 -6.71
C VAL A 416 -20.11 -9.24 -5.90
N LEU A 417 -18.96 -9.11 -6.56
CA LEU A 417 -17.70 -8.81 -5.88
C LEU A 417 -17.75 -7.45 -5.19
N VAL A 418 -18.34 -6.45 -5.83
CA VAL A 418 -18.54 -5.11 -5.22
C VAL A 418 -19.46 -5.21 -4.01
N ALA A 419 -20.58 -5.93 -4.11
CA ALA A 419 -21.52 -6.10 -2.99
C ALA A 419 -20.86 -6.78 -1.78
N LEU A 420 -20.12 -7.88 -2.01
CA LEU A 420 -19.38 -8.57 -0.96
C LEU A 420 -18.31 -7.66 -0.32
N SER A 421 -17.65 -6.83 -1.14
CA SER A 421 -16.67 -5.87 -0.65
C SER A 421 -17.32 -4.75 0.16
N VAL A 422 -18.49 -4.26 -0.26
CA VAL A 422 -19.23 -3.22 0.49
C VAL A 422 -19.68 -3.76 1.85
N MET A 423 -20.15 -5.00 1.91
CA MET A 423 -20.49 -5.64 3.19
C MET A 423 -19.28 -5.68 4.13
N GLN A 424 -18.12 -6.10 3.62
CA GLN A 424 -16.87 -6.09 4.36
C GLN A 424 -16.46 -4.67 4.76
N LEU A 425 -16.59 -3.72 3.85
CA LEU A 425 -16.25 -2.32 4.08
C LEU A 425 -17.09 -1.70 5.21
N VAL A 426 -18.39 -2.02 5.26
CA VAL A 426 -19.29 -1.58 6.35
C VAL A 426 -18.85 -2.20 7.68
N HIS A 427 -18.54 -3.49 7.69
CA HIS A 427 -17.99 -4.17 8.87
C HIS A 427 -16.68 -3.51 9.32
N ASP A 428 -15.77 -3.22 8.39
CA ASP A 428 -14.46 -2.59 8.67
C ASP A 428 -14.59 -1.13 9.18
N ARG A 429 -15.79 -0.56 9.22
CA ARG A 429 -16.09 0.76 9.80
C ARG A 429 -16.70 0.68 11.19
N THR A 430 -16.91 -0.51 11.75
CA THR A 430 -17.32 -0.65 13.15
C THR A 430 -16.18 -0.25 14.09
N THR A 431 -16.54 0.24 15.27
CA THR A 431 -15.56 0.79 16.20
C THR A 431 -14.52 -0.22 16.69
N THR A 432 -14.91 -1.49 16.87
CA THR A 432 -14.08 -2.54 17.48
C THR A 432 -13.37 -3.46 16.48
N VAL A 433 -13.50 -3.21 15.17
CA VAL A 433 -12.97 -4.11 14.11
C VAL A 433 -11.45 -4.28 14.14
N LYS A 434 -10.71 -3.30 14.64
CA LYS A 434 -9.25 -3.33 14.68
C LYS A 434 -8.75 -3.99 15.96
N ALA A 435 -8.49 -5.28 15.87
CA ALA A 435 -7.94 -6.10 16.95
C ALA A 435 -8.70 -6.01 18.28
N ASP A 436 -10.04 -5.87 18.20
CA ASP A 436 -10.94 -5.66 19.34
C ASP A 436 -10.55 -4.42 20.17
N SER A 437 -10.01 -3.38 19.55
CA SER A 437 -9.69 -2.13 20.24
C SER A 437 -10.96 -1.38 20.60
N ASP A 438 -11.04 -0.96 21.82
CA ASP A 438 -12.17 -0.23 22.44
C ASP A 438 -11.80 1.20 22.88
N TRP A 439 -10.61 1.67 22.51
CA TRP A 439 -10.05 2.95 22.96
C TRP A 439 -10.91 4.16 22.59
N ALA A 440 -11.59 4.10 21.42
CA ALA A 440 -12.56 5.14 21.04
C ALA A 440 -13.77 5.20 21.97
N ALA A 441 -14.22 4.04 22.48
CA ALA A 441 -15.31 3.96 23.44
C ALA A 441 -14.90 4.50 24.81
N ILE A 442 -13.68 4.15 25.27
CA ILE A 442 -13.11 4.69 26.51
C ILE A 442 -13.02 6.22 26.42
N ALA A 443 -12.40 6.74 25.36
CA ALA A 443 -12.27 8.18 25.17
C ALA A 443 -13.61 8.91 25.11
N ARG A 444 -14.63 8.28 24.51
CA ARG A 444 -16.00 8.82 24.46
C ARG A 444 -16.63 8.87 25.85
N ILE A 445 -16.57 7.78 26.65
CA ILE A 445 -17.07 7.73 28.02
C ILE A 445 -16.45 8.87 28.83
N VAL A 446 -15.12 8.94 28.85
CA VAL A 446 -14.42 9.99 29.59
C VAL A 446 -14.82 11.39 29.14
N SER A 447 -14.96 11.61 27.81
CA SER A 447 -15.36 12.93 27.28
C SER A 447 -16.81 13.29 27.61
N GLU A 448 -17.74 12.34 27.58
CA GLU A 448 -19.17 12.53 27.86
C GLU A 448 -19.40 12.87 29.34
N GLU A 449 -18.74 12.17 30.25
CA GLU A 449 -18.83 12.42 31.68
C GLU A 449 -18.18 13.76 32.06
N ARG A 450 -16.99 14.04 31.57
CA ARG A 450 -16.31 15.32 31.79
C ARG A 450 -17.09 16.54 31.30
N ALA A 451 -17.91 16.37 30.27
CA ALA A 451 -18.76 17.45 29.79
C ALA A 451 -19.87 17.82 30.79
N GLN A 452 -20.12 16.98 31.79
CA GLN A 452 -21.11 17.20 32.85
C GLN A 452 -20.50 17.78 34.14
N GLU A 453 -19.13 17.79 34.23
CA GLU A 453 -18.42 18.32 35.39
C GLU A 453 -18.56 19.84 35.53
N ALA A 454 -18.50 20.29 36.78
CA ALA A 454 -18.49 21.71 37.07
C ALA A 454 -17.23 22.40 36.53
N PRO A 455 -17.32 23.64 36.03
CA PRO A 455 -16.14 24.38 35.60
C PRO A 455 -15.12 24.55 36.74
N GLY A 456 -13.89 24.10 36.47
CA GLY A 456 -12.78 24.19 37.44
C GLY A 456 -12.59 22.95 38.32
N THR A 457 -13.31 21.86 38.07
CA THR A 457 -13.07 20.55 38.71
C THR A 457 -11.65 20.10 38.39
N SER A 458 -10.89 19.77 39.43
CA SER A 458 -9.54 19.22 39.30
C SER A 458 -9.61 17.72 39.07
N GLU A 459 -9.02 17.25 37.97
CA GLU A 459 -9.12 15.84 37.57
C GLU A 459 -7.72 15.20 37.47
N ALA A 460 -7.61 13.99 38.00
CA ALA A 460 -6.44 13.14 37.86
C ALA A 460 -6.80 11.84 37.11
N VAL A 461 -5.79 11.21 36.50
CA VAL A 461 -5.98 9.93 35.82
C VAL A 461 -4.88 8.93 36.19
N ILE A 462 -5.29 7.69 36.40
CA ILE A 462 -4.43 6.54 36.66
C ILE A 462 -4.56 5.59 35.46
N PHE A 463 -3.48 5.39 34.72
CA PHE A 463 -3.43 4.44 33.61
C PHE A 463 -2.78 3.13 34.08
N GLY A 464 -3.59 2.09 34.21
CA GLY A 464 -3.17 0.74 34.52
C GLY A 464 -2.58 0.00 33.30
N PRO A 465 -2.18 -1.27 33.47
CA PRO A 465 -1.63 -2.10 32.41
C PRO A 465 -2.60 -2.29 31.24
N VAL A 466 -2.08 -2.52 30.05
CA VAL A 466 -2.86 -2.85 28.85
C VAL A 466 -2.77 -4.35 28.53
N ARG A 467 -3.84 -4.91 27.96
CA ARG A 467 -4.04 -6.37 27.83
C ARG A 467 -2.96 -7.16 27.11
N ARG A 468 -2.33 -6.59 26.08
CA ARG A 468 -1.47 -7.34 25.14
C ARG A 468 -0.01 -6.93 25.15
N HIS A 469 0.36 -5.92 25.91
CA HIS A 469 1.72 -5.38 25.84
C HIS A 469 2.31 -5.16 27.23
N PRO A 470 3.39 -5.88 27.59
CA PRO A 470 3.92 -5.85 28.97
C PRO A 470 4.59 -4.52 29.35
N LYS A 471 4.91 -3.65 28.37
CA LYS A 471 5.60 -2.37 28.60
C LYS A 471 4.71 -1.15 28.36
N ALA A 472 3.53 -1.32 27.78
CA ALA A 472 2.59 -0.24 27.52
C ALA A 472 1.53 -0.18 28.62
N THR A 473 1.04 1.00 28.93
CA THR A 473 -0.11 1.21 29.82
C THR A 473 -1.34 1.63 29.01
N SER A 474 -2.50 1.68 29.66
CA SER A 474 -3.74 2.20 29.06
C SER A 474 -3.65 3.68 28.68
N ARG A 475 -2.53 4.36 29.01
CA ARG A 475 -2.18 5.71 28.51
C ARG A 475 -2.11 5.78 26.98
N ILE A 476 -1.91 4.65 26.30
CA ILE A 476 -2.02 4.55 24.84
C ILE A 476 -3.36 5.08 24.30
N VAL A 477 -4.42 5.03 25.12
CA VAL A 477 -5.73 5.63 24.81
C VAL A 477 -5.62 7.16 24.76
N ALA A 478 -4.94 7.76 25.74
CA ALA A 478 -4.74 9.22 25.78
C ALA A 478 -3.86 9.71 24.63
N TYR A 479 -2.83 8.96 24.22
CA TYR A 479 -2.03 9.28 23.02
C TYR A 479 -2.85 9.18 21.73
N SER A 480 -3.80 8.25 21.68
CA SER A 480 -4.66 8.03 20.51
C SER A 480 -5.84 9.00 20.45
N TYR A 481 -6.32 9.49 21.60
CA TYR A 481 -7.47 10.39 21.76
C TYR A 481 -7.15 11.48 22.79
N PRO A 482 -6.19 12.38 22.50
CA PRO A 482 -5.68 13.32 23.50
C PRO A 482 -6.71 14.31 24.02
N ASP A 483 -7.75 14.63 23.24
CA ASP A 483 -8.76 15.60 23.64
C ASP A 483 -9.60 15.10 24.84
N ALA A 484 -9.80 13.79 24.97
CA ALA A 484 -10.55 13.19 26.06
C ALA A 484 -9.88 13.37 27.44
N PHE A 485 -8.55 13.42 27.45
CA PHE A 485 -7.74 13.45 28.68
C PHE A 485 -7.01 14.79 28.87
N ARG A 486 -7.31 15.79 28.06
CA ARG A 486 -6.63 17.09 28.12
C ARG A 486 -6.88 17.79 29.44
N GLY A 487 -5.80 18.19 30.13
CA GLY A 487 -5.83 18.92 31.38
C GLY A 487 -6.00 18.06 32.63
N MET A 488 -6.06 16.73 32.51
CA MET A 488 -5.96 15.82 33.66
C MET A 488 -4.50 15.66 34.11
N ASP A 489 -4.30 15.52 35.39
CA ASP A 489 -3.00 15.18 35.97
C ASP A 489 -2.76 13.67 35.88
N ASP A 490 -1.74 13.26 35.10
CA ASP A 490 -1.36 11.86 34.96
C ASP A 490 -0.44 11.43 36.10
N ILE A 491 -1.01 10.82 37.12
CA ILE A 491 -0.35 10.53 38.41
C ILE A 491 0.84 9.58 38.26
N LEU A 492 0.76 8.61 37.38
CA LEU A 492 1.78 7.58 37.26
C LEU A 492 2.81 7.85 36.15
N LEU A 493 2.73 8.94 35.42
CA LEU A 493 3.69 9.23 34.37
C LEU A 493 5.03 9.64 34.97
N ARG A 494 6.08 8.85 34.65
CA ARG A 494 7.45 9.15 35.04
C ARG A 494 8.20 9.87 33.92
N THR A 495 8.22 9.25 32.74
CA THR A 495 8.93 9.75 31.56
C THR A 495 7.99 9.58 30.35
N PRO A 496 7.59 10.68 29.67
CA PRO A 496 6.75 10.56 28.48
C PRO A 496 7.49 9.86 27.34
N PRO A 497 6.79 9.27 26.36
CA PRO A 497 7.42 8.54 25.26
C PRO A 497 8.46 9.34 24.49
N GLY A 498 8.28 10.67 24.33
CA GLY A 498 9.23 11.55 23.65
C GLY A 498 10.61 11.60 24.30
N ASP A 499 10.69 11.41 25.60
CA ASP A 499 11.92 11.49 26.40
C ASP A 499 12.54 10.11 26.69
N THR A 500 11.93 9.03 26.21
CA THR A 500 12.48 7.66 26.31
C THR A 500 13.18 7.24 25.01
N ASP A 501 14.12 6.30 25.12
CA ASP A 501 14.74 5.65 23.96
C ASP A 501 13.82 4.59 23.33
N GLY A 502 12.72 4.24 23.99
CA GLY A 502 11.74 3.24 23.55
C GLY A 502 10.51 3.84 22.91
N LEU A 503 9.56 2.98 22.53
CA LEU A 503 8.27 3.40 21.97
C LEU A 503 7.30 3.90 23.06
N TRP A 504 7.40 3.36 24.29
CA TRP A 504 6.45 3.57 25.36
C TRP A 504 7.02 4.44 26.46
N GLU A 505 6.14 5.00 27.27
CA GLU A 505 6.45 5.75 28.48
C GLU A 505 7.06 4.88 29.58
N GLU A 506 7.64 5.54 30.57
CA GLU A 506 7.97 4.94 31.86
C GLU A 506 6.99 5.41 32.94
N THR A 507 6.67 4.53 33.88
CA THR A 507 5.68 4.77 34.93
C THR A 507 6.26 4.57 36.31
N TYR A 508 5.73 5.30 37.29
CA TYR A 508 5.91 5.03 38.68
C TYR A 508 4.99 3.89 39.17
N PRO A 509 5.36 3.12 40.16
CA PRO A 509 4.42 2.27 40.90
C PRO A 509 3.32 3.10 41.55
N LEU A 510 2.09 2.57 41.64
CA LEU A 510 0.95 3.26 42.25
C LEU A 510 1.27 3.70 43.71
N ALA A 511 1.86 2.84 44.50
CA ALA A 511 2.19 3.11 45.90
C ALA A 511 3.12 4.31 46.12
N ASP A 512 3.96 4.64 45.10
CA ASP A 512 4.95 5.73 45.22
C ASP A 512 4.38 7.11 44.92
N ARG A 513 3.18 7.17 44.28
CA ARG A 513 2.62 8.42 43.74
C ARG A 513 1.15 8.63 44.05
N VAL A 514 0.50 7.72 44.74
CA VAL A 514 -0.93 7.85 45.03
C VAL A 514 -1.27 9.10 45.85
N ASP A 515 -0.32 9.65 46.63
CA ASP A 515 -0.51 10.90 47.38
C ASP A 515 -0.72 12.13 46.46
N GLU A 516 -0.32 12.06 45.19
CA GLU A 516 -0.53 13.15 44.22
C GLU A 516 -2.00 13.35 43.85
N VAL A 517 -2.88 12.38 44.16
CA VAL A 517 -4.33 12.54 43.97
C VAL A 517 -4.98 13.50 44.99
N ASP A 518 -4.27 13.88 46.07
CA ASP A 518 -4.83 14.69 47.16
C ASP A 518 -5.27 16.10 46.70
N GLY A 519 -4.79 16.56 45.55
CA GLY A 519 -5.24 17.81 44.92
C GLY A 519 -6.42 17.68 43.96
N ALA A 520 -6.88 16.45 43.65
CA ALA A 520 -7.94 16.21 42.68
C ALA A 520 -9.32 16.13 43.34
N ASP A 521 -10.36 16.58 42.64
CA ASP A 521 -11.79 16.38 42.99
C ASP A 521 -12.28 15.04 42.43
N VAL A 522 -11.79 14.67 41.24
CA VAL A 522 -12.14 13.45 40.51
C VAL A 522 -10.90 12.68 40.10
N VAL A 523 -10.90 11.37 40.27
CA VAL A 523 -9.83 10.47 39.81
C VAL A 523 -10.43 9.45 38.86
N TRP A 524 -9.83 9.35 37.67
CA TRP A 524 -10.15 8.37 36.66
C TRP A 524 -9.18 7.21 36.68
N LEU A 525 -9.68 5.99 36.57
CA LEU A 525 -8.89 4.79 36.33
C LEU A 525 -9.23 4.20 34.98
N VAL A 526 -8.22 3.94 34.15
CA VAL A 526 -8.34 3.17 32.91
C VAL A 526 -7.40 1.98 32.99
N THR A 527 -7.90 0.75 32.99
CA THR A 527 -7.11 -0.46 33.13
C THR A 527 -7.64 -1.60 32.29
N SER A 528 -6.81 -2.61 32.01
CA SER A 528 -7.17 -3.81 31.25
C SER A 528 -8.08 -4.75 32.09
N ASP A 529 -8.93 -5.52 31.40
CA ASP A 529 -9.74 -6.61 31.96
C ASP A 529 -8.91 -7.80 32.47
N LYS A 530 -7.67 -7.97 31.97
CA LYS A 530 -6.79 -9.13 32.31
C LYS A 530 -5.68 -8.82 33.31
N GLN A 531 -5.21 -7.60 33.30
CA GLN A 531 -4.23 -7.08 34.25
C GLN A 531 -4.91 -5.99 35.05
N ASP A 532 -5.95 -6.39 35.75
CA ASP A 532 -6.86 -5.52 36.47
C ASP A 532 -6.21 -5.04 37.77
N ILE A 533 -6.18 -3.74 37.96
CA ILE A 533 -5.64 -3.09 39.18
C ILE A 533 -6.74 -2.32 39.94
N ARG A 534 -8.02 -2.56 39.64
CA ARG A 534 -9.14 -1.83 40.26
C ARG A 534 -9.16 -1.97 41.78
N ASP A 535 -8.93 -3.18 42.28
CA ASP A 535 -8.90 -3.43 43.73
C ASP A 535 -7.73 -2.68 44.40
N ASP A 536 -6.55 -2.69 43.78
CA ASP A 536 -5.37 -1.97 44.28
C ASP A 536 -5.61 -0.45 44.32
N VAL A 537 -6.25 0.09 43.28
CA VAL A 537 -6.58 1.52 43.19
C VAL A 537 -7.68 1.89 44.20
N ALA A 538 -8.71 1.08 44.34
CA ALA A 538 -9.78 1.31 45.34
C ALA A 538 -9.23 1.29 46.78
N GLU A 539 -8.35 0.33 47.09
CA GLU A 539 -7.66 0.25 48.41
C GLU A 539 -6.77 1.48 48.66
N ALA A 540 -6.12 2.01 47.61
CA ALA A 540 -5.27 3.19 47.73
C ALA A 540 -6.06 4.52 47.83
N LEU A 541 -7.20 4.66 47.14
CA LEU A 541 -7.99 5.88 47.07
C LEU A 541 -8.99 6.04 48.25
N THR A 542 -9.58 4.94 48.74
CA THR A 542 -10.59 4.99 49.82
C THR A 542 -10.08 5.68 51.08
N PRO A 543 -8.86 5.40 51.62
CA PRO A 543 -8.30 6.10 52.77
C PRO A 543 -8.09 7.60 52.55
N ARG A 544 -8.04 8.05 51.28
CA ARG A 544 -7.85 9.46 50.90
C ARG A 544 -9.14 10.21 50.67
N GLY A 545 -10.26 9.60 51.04
CA GLY A 545 -11.58 10.21 50.95
C GLY A 545 -12.21 10.17 49.55
N PHE A 546 -11.79 9.23 48.69
CA PHE A 546 -12.44 9.01 47.41
C PHE A 546 -13.41 7.83 47.46
N ALA A 547 -14.56 7.97 46.85
CA ALA A 547 -15.56 6.92 46.67
C ALA A 547 -15.77 6.68 45.14
N LYS A 548 -15.88 5.42 44.76
CA LYS A 548 -16.24 5.07 43.39
C LYS A 548 -17.68 5.47 43.12
N THR A 549 -17.88 6.31 42.09
CA THR A 549 -19.22 6.77 41.66
C THR A 549 -19.69 6.00 40.43
N ASP A 550 -18.79 5.68 39.50
CA ASP A 550 -19.15 5.06 38.26
C ASP A 550 -18.14 3.98 37.83
N ASP A 551 -18.63 3.00 37.06
CA ASP A 551 -17.86 1.85 36.58
C ASP A 551 -18.40 1.44 35.20
N TRP A 552 -17.48 1.41 34.19
CA TRP A 552 -17.81 0.98 32.84
C TRP A 552 -16.88 -0.16 32.42
N HIS A 553 -17.47 -1.23 31.93
CA HIS A 553 -16.73 -2.30 31.28
C HIS A 553 -16.83 -2.16 29.76
N VAL A 554 -15.69 -2.02 29.09
CA VAL A 554 -15.60 -1.84 27.65
C VAL A 554 -14.71 -2.95 27.08
N MET A 555 -15.32 -3.93 26.45
CA MET A 555 -14.73 -5.10 25.76
C MET A 555 -13.45 -5.69 26.41
N ASN A 556 -12.35 -4.96 26.47
CA ASN A 556 -11.05 -5.42 26.97
C ASN A 556 -10.48 -4.54 28.10
N ALA A 557 -11.24 -3.54 28.55
CA ALA A 557 -10.81 -2.57 29.54
C ALA A 557 -11.93 -2.20 30.50
N ASN A 558 -11.53 -1.75 31.68
CA ASN A 558 -12.40 -1.18 32.68
C ASN A 558 -12.06 0.31 32.84
N VAL A 559 -13.09 1.12 33.00
CA VAL A 559 -12.98 2.55 33.31
C VAL A 559 -13.74 2.78 34.61
N GLU A 560 -13.09 3.37 35.59
CA GLU A 560 -13.77 3.74 36.85
C GLU A 560 -13.56 5.22 37.12
N ARG A 561 -14.57 5.82 37.75
CA ARG A 561 -14.57 7.19 38.20
C ARG A 561 -14.73 7.23 39.71
N TYR A 562 -13.90 8.01 40.36
CA TYR A 562 -13.91 8.22 41.80
C TYR A 562 -14.07 9.71 42.10
N GLU A 563 -14.95 10.05 43.00
CA GLU A 563 -15.12 11.42 43.48
C GLU A 563 -14.67 11.56 44.93
N ARG A 564 -14.18 12.74 45.25
CA ARG A 564 -13.86 13.08 46.64
C ARG A 564 -15.16 13.21 47.45
N VAL A 565 -15.21 12.45 48.53
CA VAL A 565 -16.35 12.54 49.48
C VAL A 565 -16.21 13.87 50.24
N ALA A 566 -17.25 14.73 50.17
CA ALA A 566 -17.25 15.93 50.98
C ALA A 566 -17.18 15.56 52.45
N GLU A 567 -16.20 16.09 53.16
CA GLU A 567 -16.19 15.99 54.63
C GLU A 567 -17.46 16.66 55.14
N GLY A 568 -18.40 15.86 55.72
CA GLY A 568 -19.68 16.32 56.26
C GLY A 568 -19.53 17.06 57.59
#